data_d3199ab9029cba373d379eab288029a6
#
_entry.id   d3199ab9029cba373d379eab288029a6
#
_cell.length_a   1.000
_cell.length_b   1.000
_cell.length_c   1.000
_cell.angle_alpha   90.00
_cell.angle_beta   90.00
_cell.angle_gamma   90.00
#
_symmetry.space_group_name_H-M   'P 1'
#
loop_
_entity.id
_entity.type
_entity.pdbx_description
1 polymer ?
#
loop_
_entity_poly.entity_id
_entity_poly.type
_entity_poly.pdbx_seq_one_letter_code
_entity_poly.pdbx_strand_id
1 'polypeptide(L)'
;MRKYAVTAVTTAVAALLAFSVPAAQAQGVGGEQPPAGVVSATPAKGTPELDPSDNSRTQQIRQIVQCGNTMYAVGSFWSIIQGSTSYTRNNILSFSATAPYTITSWAPNVVGTYGTTSDPSDTLNTIGFVNGDCSHAYIGGKFTSVNGTAVKNIAEIDTTTGNVVSTFASNASGAVQTIVGVGNHLLVGGNFTGINGDTTDKYMVSLNPTTGKSDGFLHLNISGSYQYPGVVSNSTHILNQQLSHGGTLDLVEGDFTSAGGLPRQQIFMLNVSGSSASVTGWTSPEWDGSNPAYPYQCAIVEPFYIQAAAWSPDDSRVYIATTGYHPNGYPTGATPRTGLCDAAAAFPATQTSVLHEWVNYTGCDSLYSAAADSHAAYFGGHERWSMNSNNCDALGPGGYNAPGMEGLDPANGHLYVTPDNSAGYYSRARGLGADDMLVTSAGLWIASDNLGGSNMCGGVLKHSGICLLPYAG
;
A
#
# COMPACT_ATOMS: atom_id res chain seq x y z
N MET A 1 57.18 65.72 0.05
CA MET A 1 57.04 64.30 -0.36
C MET A 1 55.71 63.77 0.18
N ARG A 2 54.65 63.68 -0.67
CA ARG A 2 53.35 63.14 -0.27
C ARG A 2 53.30 61.69 -0.74
N LYS A 3 53.07 60.75 0.19
CA LYS A 3 52.89 59.34 -0.08
C LYS A 3 51.38 59.10 -0.39
N TYR A 4 51.10 58.56 -1.56
CA TYR A 4 49.76 58.11 -1.90
C TYR A 4 49.59 56.65 -1.45
N ALA A 5 48.51 56.38 -0.65
CA ALA A 5 48.09 55.05 -0.30
C ALA A 5 47.14 54.54 -1.37
N VAL A 6 47.46 53.40 -1.94
CA VAL A 6 46.55 52.69 -2.90
C VAL A 6 45.69 51.73 -2.09
N THR A 7 44.40 51.98 -2.08
CA THR A 7 43.38 51.08 -1.50
C THR A 7 42.96 50.06 -2.57
N ALA A 8 43.27 48.81 -2.33
CA ALA A 8 42.77 47.70 -3.17
C ALA A 8 41.32 47.40 -2.81
N VAL A 9 40.43 47.55 -3.79
CA VAL A 9 39.03 47.12 -3.69
C VAL A 9 38.94 45.68 -4.15
N THR A 10 38.68 44.73 -3.25
CA THR A 10 38.36 43.34 -3.56
C THR A 10 36.90 43.22 -3.86
N THR A 11 36.53 43.02 -5.11
CA THR A 11 35.18 42.65 -5.56
C THR A 11 34.96 41.18 -5.30
N ALA A 12 34.10 40.87 -4.32
CA ALA A 12 33.62 39.52 -4.10
C ALA A 12 32.55 39.20 -5.18
N VAL A 13 32.85 38.28 -6.09
CA VAL A 13 31.87 37.71 -7.04
C VAL A 13 31.10 36.66 -6.28
N ALA A 14 29.86 36.96 -5.92
CA ALA A 14 28.90 35.97 -5.44
C ALA A 14 28.44 35.09 -6.62
N ALA A 15 28.90 33.85 -6.68
CA ALA A 15 28.37 32.86 -7.62
C ALA A 15 26.96 32.45 -7.14
N LEU A 16 25.94 32.96 -7.83
CA LEU A 16 24.60 32.41 -7.73
C LEU A 16 24.59 31.00 -8.37
N LEU A 17 24.57 29.97 -7.53
CA LEU A 17 24.21 28.64 -7.97
C LEU A 17 22.71 28.66 -8.30
N ALA A 18 22.38 28.81 -9.57
CA ALA A 18 21.06 28.56 -10.07
C ALA A 18 20.82 27.04 -9.98
N PHE A 19 20.07 26.60 -8.98
CA PHE A 19 19.46 25.28 -9.00
C PHE A 19 18.46 25.29 -10.16
N SER A 20 18.81 24.64 -11.26
CA SER A 20 17.84 24.30 -12.28
C SER A 20 16.89 23.26 -11.68
N VAL A 21 15.70 23.70 -11.28
CA VAL A 21 14.57 22.80 -11.08
C VAL A 21 14.39 22.06 -12.41
N PRO A 22 14.49 20.73 -12.46
CA PRO A 22 14.19 20.02 -13.68
C PRO A 22 12.75 20.40 -14.07
N ALA A 23 12.57 20.86 -15.29
CA ALA A 23 11.24 21.12 -15.84
C ALA A 23 10.46 19.82 -15.70
N ALA A 24 9.27 19.88 -15.07
CA ALA A 24 8.34 18.77 -15.07
C ALA A 24 8.23 18.27 -16.52
N GLN A 25 8.63 17.02 -16.76
CA GLN A 25 8.55 16.46 -18.09
C GLN A 25 7.07 16.47 -18.46
N ALA A 26 6.76 17.12 -19.56
CA ALA A 26 5.44 17.02 -20.16
C ALA A 26 5.15 15.52 -20.34
N GLN A 27 4.03 15.04 -19.80
CA GLN A 27 3.62 13.66 -20.03
C GLN A 27 3.63 13.40 -21.54
N GLY A 28 4.42 12.40 -21.95
CA GLY A 28 4.48 12.00 -23.35
C GLY A 28 3.09 11.56 -23.80
N VAL A 29 2.73 11.97 -25.00
CA VAL A 29 1.44 11.62 -25.59
C VAL A 29 1.52 10.16 -26.04
N GLY A 30 0.93 9.24 -25.29
CA GLY A 30 0.73 7.86 -25.71
C GLY A 30 1.06 6.82 -24.64
N GLY A 31 0.25 5.77 -24.59
CA GLY A 31 0.57 4.56 -23.84
C GLY A 31 1.68 3.76 -24.55
N GLU A 32 2.29 2.84 -23.83
CA GLU A 32 3.38 1.99 -24.31
C GLU A 32 2.93 0.53 -24.44
N GLN A 33 3.53 -0.22 -25.34
CA GLN A 33 3.31 -1.67 -25.37
C GLN A 33 4.09 -2.32 -24.24
N PRO A 34 3.50 -3.26 -23.47
CA PRO A 34 4.22 -3.93 -22.40
C PRO A 34 5.43 -4.69 -22.97
N PRO A 35 6.60 -4.66 -22.30
CA PRO A 35 7.75 -5.44 -22.72
C PRO A 35 7.52 -6.95 -22.49
N ALA A 36 8.38 -7.78 -23.08
CA ALA A 36 8.41 -9.21 -22.74
C ALA A 36 8.76 -9.37 -21.24
N GLY A 37 8.14 -10.35 -20.59
CA GLY A 37 8.42 -10.64 -19.19
C GLY A 37 7.46 -10.02 -18.20
N VAL A 38 6.55 -9.12 -18.61
CA VAL A 38 5.43 -8.68 -17.75
C VAL A 38 4.47 -9.84 -17.48
N VAL A 39 3.70 -9.72 -16.42
CA VAL A 39 2.65 -10.70 -16.15
C VAL A 39 1.56 -10.66 -17.25
N SER A 40 0.93 -11.80 -17.48
CA SER A 40 -0.15 -11.91 -18.47
C SER A 40 -1.38 -11.12 -18.03
N ALA A 41 -2.04 -10.44 -18.96
CA ALA A 41 -3.37 -9.88 -18.70
C ALA A 41 -4.47 -10.95 -18.53
N THR A 42 -4.18 -12.21 -18.89
CA THR A 42 -5.11 -13.33 -18.71
C THR A 42 -4.84 -14.02 -17.37
N PRO A 43 -5.82 -14.04 -16.45
CA PRO A 43 -5.65 -14.64 -15.13
C PRO A 43 -5.47 -16.14 -15.19
N ALA A 44 -4.75 -16.68 -14.20
CA ALA A 44 -4.71 -18.10 -13.92
C ALA A 44 -6.10 -18.61 -13.54
N LYS A 45 -6.41 -19.86 -13.95
CA LYS A 45 -7.67 -20.53 -13.60
C LYS A 45 -7.52 -21.31 -12.28
N GLY A 46 -8.62 -21.37 -11.51
CA GLY A 46 -8.72 -22.24 -10.34
C GLY A 46 -8.20 -21.64 -9.04
N THR A 47 -7.83 -20.35 -9.02
CA THR A 47 -7.62 -19.65 -7.75
C THR A 47 -8.89 -19.63 -6.91
N PRO A 48 -8.80 -19.61 -5.56
CA PRO A 48 -9.98 -19.36 -4.71
C PRO A 48 -10.61 -18.00 -5.03
N GLU A 49 -11.93 -17.89 -4.79
CA GLU A 49 -12.65 -16.63 -4.98
C GLU A 49 -13.64 -16.37 -3.84
N LEU A 50 -13.96 -15.12 -3.59
CA LEU A 50 -15.07 -14.73 -2.72
C LEU A 50 -16.38 -15.21 -3.32
N ASP A 51 -17.32 -15.63 -2.48
CA ASP A 51 -18.61 -16.13 -2.96
C ASP A 51 -19.43 -15.00 -3.61
N PRO A 52 -19.58 -14.99 -4.95
CA PRO A 52 -20.30 -13.93 -5.63
C PRO A 52 -21.83 -14.03 -5.43
N SER A 53 -22.34 -15.14 -4.90
CA SER A 53 -23.75 -15.32 -4.60
C SER A 53 -24.15 -14.75 -3.25
N ASP A 54 -23.20 -14.53 -2.35
CA ASP A 54 -23.46 -13.96 -1.05
C ASP A 54 -23.35 -12.42 -1.07
N ASN A 55 -24.48 -11.79 -1.37
CA ASN A 55 -24.62 -10.33 -1.40
C ASN A 55 -25.16 -9.76 -0.08
N SER A 56 -25.16 -10.52 1.00
CA SER A 56 -25.69 -10.06 2.29
C SER A 56 -24.90 -8.87 2.87
N ARG A 57 -23.62 -8.78 2.51
CA ARG A 57 -22.71 -7.66 2.78
C ARG A 57 -21.50 -7.72 1.86
N THR A 58 -20.75 -6.63 1.78
CA THR A 58 -19.47 -6.58 1.06
C THR A 58 -18.47 -7.48 1.73
N GLN A 59 -17.86 -8.35 0.95
CA GLN A 59 -16.71 -9.16 1.34
C GLN A 59 -15.45 -8.63 0.66
N GLN A 60 -14.31 -8.72 1.33
CA GLN A 60 -13.07 -8.10 0.88
C GLN A 60 -11.87 -8.90 1.37
N ILE A 61 -10.93 -9.17 0.49
CA ILE A 61 -9.59 -9.63 0.83
C ILE A 61 -8.73 -8.38 0.99
N ARG A 62 -8.13 -8.20 2.16
CA ARG A 62 -7.34 -6.99 2.50
C ARG A 62 -5.85 -7.18 2.37
N GLN A 63 -5.37 -8.40 2.52
CA GLN A 63 -3.96 -8.72 2.30
C GLN A 63 -3.80 -10.15 1.82
N ILE A 64 -2.83 -10.37 0.96
CA ILE A 64 -2.39 -11.67 0.48
C ILE A 64 -0.88 -11.81 0.65
N VAL A 65 -0.43 -12.89 1.28
CA VAL A 65 0.99 -13.15 1.52
C VAL A 65 1.34 -14.59 1.18
N GLN A 66 2.60 -14.82 0.86
CA GLN A 66 3.14 -16.16 0.64
C GLN A 66 4.13 -16.51 1.74
N CYS A 67 3.99 -17.71 2.33
CA CYS A 67 5.02 -18.32 3.15
C CYS A 67 5.28 -19.73 2.65
N GLY A 68 6.51 -19.98 2.21
CA GLY A 68 6.87 -21.25 1.54
C GLY A 68 6.00 -21.52 0.31
N ASN A 69 5.36 -22.68 0.27
CA ASN A 69 4.45 -23.08 -0.82
C ASN A 69 2.97 -22.83 -0.48
N THR A 70 2.70 -22.01 0.50
CA THR A 70 1.33 -21.69 0.95
C THR A 70 1.06 -20.20 0.80
N MET A 71 -0.06 -19.90 0.18
CA MET A 71 -0.65 -18.56 0.15
C MET A 71 -1.60 -18.41 1.33
N TYR A 72 -1.61 -17.24 1.92
CA TYR A 72 -2.53 -16.84 2.98
C TYR A 72 -3.24 -15.58 2.54
N ALA A 73 -4.55 -15.52 2.77
CA ALA A 73 -5.35 -14.33 2.52
C ALA A 73 -6.19 -14.00 3.74
N VAL A 74 -6.21 -12.72 4.09
CA VAL A 74 -6.97 -12.18 5.22
C VAL A 74 -7.86 -11.03 4.77
N GLY A 75 -8.93 -10.80 5.53
CA GLY A 75 -9.85 -9.72 5.16
C GLY A 75 -11.13 -9.71 6.00
N SER A 76 -12.22 -9.35 5.37
CA SER A 76 -13.58 -9.38 5.91
C SER A 76 -14.44 -10.28 5.02
N PHE A 77 -14.49 -11.55 5.31
CA PHE A 77 -15.24 -12.54 4.53
C PHE A 77 -15.59 -13.78 5.38
N TRP A 78 -16.52 -14.59 4.89
CA TRP A 78 -16.94 -15.83 5.58
C TRP A 78 -17.17 -17.01 4.62
N SER A 79 -17.18 -16.78 3.32
CA SER A 79 -17.38 -17.81 2.31
C SER A 79 -16.41 -17.66 1.15
N ILE A 80 -15.75 -18.74 0.81
CA ILE A 80 -14.81 -18.85 -0.32
C ILE A 80 -15.28 -19.98 -1.21
N ILE A 81 -15.21 -19.76 -2.52
CA ILE A 81 -15.52 -20.79 -3.52
C ILE A 81 -14.24 -21.20 -4.25
N GLN A 82 -14.15 -22.48 -4.59
CA GLN A 82 -13.19 -22.97 -5.55
C GLN A 82 -13.87 -23.99 -6.48
N GLY A 83 -14.02 -23.64 -7.72
CA GLY A 83 -14.83 -24.40 -8.68
C GLY A 83 -16.31 -24.44 -8.25
N SER A 84 -16.85 -25.64 -7.97
CA SER A 84 -18.22 -25.81 -7.47
C SER A 84 -18.30 -26.02 -5.96
N THR A 85 -17.17 -25.94 -5.25
CA THR A 85 -17.13 -26.22 -3.80
C THR A 85 -17.07 -24.93 -3.02
N SER A 86 -17.98 -24.77 -2.04
CA SER A 86 -17.99 -23.66 -1.09
C SER A 86 -17.32 -24.09 0.22
N TYR A 87 -16.54 -23.18 0.79
CA TYR A 87 -15.81 -23.35 2.04
C TYR A 87 -16.18 -22.22 3.00
N THR A 88 -16.57 -22.56 4.22
CA THR A 88 -16.67 -21.56 5.29
C THR A 88 -15.26 -21.17 5.74
N ARG A 89 -14.93 -19.88 5.65
CA ARG A 89 -13.65 -19.30 6.06
C ARG A 89 -13.89 -17.92 6.66
N ASN A 90 -13.69 -17.81 7.95
CA ASN A 90 -13.97 -16.56 8.67
C ASN A 90 -12.72 -15.67 8.74
N ASN A 91 -12.66 -14.71 7.82
CA ASN A 91 -11.66 -13.65 7.74
C ASN A 91 -10.24 -14.10 7.38
N ILE A 92 -9.99 -15.41 7.23
CA ILE A 92 -8.67 -15.97 6.92
C ILE A 92 -8.82 -17.29 6.14
N LEU A 93 -7.95 -17.50 5.17
CA LEU A 93 -7.79 -18.78 4.49
C LEU A 93 -6.33 -19.03 4.09
N SER A 94 -6.01 -20.29 3.83
CA SER A 94 -4.77 -20.66 3.16
C SER A 94 -5.04 -21.63 2.00
N PHE A 95 -4.18 -21.56 0.98
CA PHE A 95 -4.25 -22.39 -0.22
C PHE A 95 -2.84 -22.60 -0.81
N SER A 96 -2.69 -23.58 -1.71
CA SER A 96 -1.41 -23.85 -2.37
C SER A 96 -0.99 -22.66 -3.24
N ALA A 97 0.28 -22.26 -3.19
CA ALA A 97 0.86 -21.24 -4.07
C ALA A 97 1.00 -21.71 -5.52
N THR A 98 0.84 -23.02 -5.78
CA THR A 98 0.95 -23.62 -7.12
C THR A 98 -0.39 -24.22 -7.56
N ALA A 99 -0.62 -24.24 -8.87
CA ALA A 99 -1.82 -24.84 -9.44
C ALA A 99 -1.98 -26.31 -8.97
N PRO A 100 -3.20 -26.72 -8.67
CA PRO A 100 -4.49 -26.06 -8.90
C PRO A 100 -4.94 -25.10 -7.75
N TYR A 101 -4.03 -24.55 -6.97
CA TYR A 101 -4.25 -23.57 -5.90
C TYR A 101 -5.21 -24.07 -4.80
N THR A 102 -5.13 -25.34 -4.48
CA THR A 102 -6.10 -26.02 -3.59
C THR A 102 -6.17 -25.36 -2.23
N ILE A 103 -7.38 -25.03 -1.80
CA ILE A 103 -7.66 -24.53 -0.45
C ILE A 103 -7.30 -25.61 0.56
N THR A 104 -6.54 -25.27 1.59
CA THR A 104 -6.14 -26.20 2.63
C THR A 104 -7.26 -26.46 3.64
N SER A 105 -7.10 -27.47 4.48
CA SER A 105 -8.02 -27.72 5.59
C SER A 105 -7.88 -26.75 6.75
N TRP A 106 -6.81 -25.95 6.77
CA TRP A 106 -6.58 -24.95 7.81
C TRP A 106 -7.62 -23.83 7.74
N ALA A 107 -8.39 -23.67 8.82
CA ALA A 107 -9.56 -22.80 8.87
C ALA A 107 -9.76 -22.21 10.27
N PRO A 108 -8.87 -21.36 10.76
CA PRO A 108 -9.09 -20.68 12.03
C PRO A 108 -10.38 -19.86 11.97
N ASN A 109 -11.19 -19.96 13.02
CA ASN A 109 -12.39 -19.16 13.16
C ASN A 109 -12.05 -17.85 13.88
N VAL A 110 -11.79 -16.79 13.11
CA VAL A 110 -11.48 -15.45 13.64
C VAL A 110 -12.74 -14.61 13.63
N VAL A 111 -13.19 -14.20 14.82
CA VAL A 111 -14.44 -13.45 14.99
C VAL A 111 -14.27 -12.28 15.95
N GLY A 112 -15.10 -11.24 15.77
CA GLY A 112 -15.22 -10.10 16.66
C GLY A 112 -16.62 -9.94 17.23
N THR A 113 -16.80 -9.01 18.13
CA THR A 113 -18.11 -8.64 18.69
C THR A 113 -18.65 -7.36 18.08
N TYR A 114 -17.96 -6.85 17.09
CA TYR A 114 -18.24 -5.54 16.52
C TYR A 114 -19.09 -5.69 15.26
N GLY A 115 -20.32 -5.27 15.34
CA GLY A 115 -21.01 -4.99 14.12
C GLY A 115 -22.40 -5.51 13.98
N THR A 116 -23.17 -4.64 13.42
CA THR A 116 -24.40 -4.94 12.73
C THR A 116 -24.06 -5.45 11.34
N THR A 117 -25.03 -6.05 10.66
CA THR A 117 -24.93 -6.57 9.29
C THR A 117 -24.47 -5.56 8.23
N SER A 118 -24.29 -4.28 8.59
CA SER A 118 -23.88 -3.18 7.70
C SER A 118 -22.46 -2.65 7.94
N ASP A 119 -21.79 -3.07 9.02
CA ASP A 119 -20.40 -2.70 9.28
C ASP A 119 -19.56 -3.97 9.39
N PRO A 120 -18.66 -4.26 8.44
CA PRO A 120 -17.72 -5.38 8.51
C PRO A 120 -16.64 -5.07 9.53
N SER A 121 -17.03 -4.92 10.79
CA SER A 121 -16.13 -4.54 11.87
C SER A 121 -15.26 -5.68 12.38
N ASP A 122 -15.58 -6.92 11.98
CA ASP A 122 -14.74 -8.07 12.23
C ASP A 122 -13.83 -8.28 11.03
N THR A 123 -12.64 -7.71 11.06
CA THR A 123 -11.70 -7.82 9.96
C THR A 123 -10.35 -8.29 10.45
N LEU A 124 -9.68 -9.08 9.62
CA LEU A 124 -8.23 -9.16 9.64
C LEU A 124 -7.69 -8.18 8.60
N ASN A 125 -6.80 -7.33 9.03
CA ASN A 125 -6.15 -6.36 8.14
C ASN A 125 -4.82 -6.90 7.64
N THR A 126 -4.14 -7.73 8.44
CA THR A 126 -2.78 -8.16 8.16
C THR A 126 -2.48 -9.56 8.70
N ILE A 127 -1.57 -10.23 8.01
CA ILE A 127 -0.91 -11.46 8.43
C ILE A 127 0.58 -11.34 8.12
N GLY A 128 1.44 -11.70 9.08
CA GLY A 128 2.89 -11.65 8.91
C GLY A 128 3.58 -12.91 9.39
N PHE A 129 4.80 -13.09 8.92
CA PHE A 129 5.70 -14.19 9.27
C PHE A 129 7.06 -13.64 9.66
N VAL A 130 7.83 -14.36 10.47
CA VAL A 130 9.16 -13.95 10.93
C VAL A 130 10.21 -14.93 10.43
N ASN A 131 11.31 -14.40 9.89
CA ASN A 131 12.47 -15.19 9.44
C ASN A 131 12.14 -16.36 8.48
N GLY A 132 11.02 -16.28 7.74
CA GLY A 132 10.60 -17.38 6.87
C GLY A 132 10.07 -18.59 7.62
N ASP A 133 9.85 -18.49 8.93
CA ASP A 133 9.15 -19.54 9.70
C ASP A 133 7.67 -19.51 9.35
N CYS A 134 7.23 -20.53 8.63
CA CYS A 134 5.84 -20.68 8.22
C CYS A 134 5.01 -21.51 9.22
N SER A 135 5.59 -21.96 10.33
CA SER A 135 4.86 -22.74 11.35
C SER A 135 3.97 -21.86 12.24
N HIS A 136 4.28 -20.57 12.32
CA HIS A 136 3.55 -19.58 13.10
C HIS A 136 3.22 -18.36 12.24
N ALA A 137 1.97 -17.91 12.33
CA ALA A 137 1.50 -16.69 11.68
C ALA A 137 1.05 -15.67 12.72
N TYR A 138 1.38 -14.41 12.50
CA TYR A 138 0.95 -13.30 13.34
C TYR A 138 -0.16 -12.56 12.63
N ILE A 139 -1.33 -12.48 13.25
CA ILE A 139 -2.52 -11.86 12.67
C ILE A 139 -2.88 -10.58 13.41
N GLY A 140 -3.26 -9.56 12.64
CA GLY A 140 -3.67 -8.26 13.14
C GLY A 140 -4.97 -7.80 12.51
N GLY A 141 -5.78 -7.04 13.27
CA GLY A 141 -7.06 -6.55 12.78
C GLY A 141 -7.93 -5.99 13.88
N LYS A 142 -9.22 -6.20 13.73
CA LYS A 142 -10.27 -5.85 14.70
C LYS A 142 -11.09 -7.11 15.00
N PHE A 143 -10.68 -7.86 16.01
CA PHE A 143 -11.30 -9.14 16.38
C PHE A 143 -11.15 -9.40 17.88
N THR A 144 -11.92 -10.35 18.41
CA THR A 144 -11.98 -10.64 19.87
C THR A 144 -11.74 -12.09 20.22
N SER A 145 -11.71 -13.01 19.24
CA SER A 145 -11.39 -14.41 19.48
C SER A 145 -10.88 -15.13 18.23
N VAL A 146 -10.09 -16.17 18.47
CA VAL A 146 -9.66 -17.15 17.47
C VAL A 146 -9.99 -18.54 18.00
N ASN A 147 -10.74 -19.35 17.26
CA ASN A 147 -11.19 -20.69 17.66
C ASN A 147 -11.80 -20.73 19.09
N GLY A 148 -12.53 -19.67 19.48
CA GLY A 148 -13.11 -19.53 20.82
C GLY A 148 -12.13 -19.09 21.93
N THR A 149 -10.83 -19.01 21.66
CA THR A 149 -9.85 -18.42 22.59
C THR A 149 -9.94 -16.90 22.52
N ALA A 150 -10.15 -16.26 23.67
CA ALA A 150 -10.24 -14.80 23.75
C ALA A 150 -8.87 -14.16 23.50
N VAL A 151 -8.82 -13.26 22.53
CA VAL A 151 -7.68 -12.44 22.14
C VAL A 151 -8.19 -11.07 21.67
N LYS A 152 -7.33 -10.07 21.52
CA LYS A 152 -7.80 -8.76 21.13
C LYS A 152 -6.89 -8.11 20.10
N ASN A 153 -7.37 -8.07 18.87
CA ASN A 153 -6.81 -7.31 17.73
C ASN A 153 -5.42 -7.77 17.25
N ILE A 154 -4.74 -8.65 17.97
CA ILE A 154 -3.48 -9.29 17.58
C ILE A 154 -3.42 -10.69 18.18
N ALA A 155 -2.85 -11.66 17.46
CA ALA A 155 -2.54 -12.99 17.95
C ALA A 155 -1.43 -13.66 17.15
N GLU A 156 -0.68 -14.56 17.79
CA GLU A 156 0.11 -15.58 17.12
C GLU A 156 -0.73 -16.85 17.01
N ILE A 157 -0.75 -17.47 15.82
CA ILE A 157 -1.50 -18.70 15.56
C ILE A 157 -0.59 -19.74 14.89
N ASP A 158 -0.77 -20.98 15.31
CA ASP A 158 -0.12 -22.15 14.70
C ASP A 158 -0.74 -22.43 13.33
N THR A 159 0.08 -22.56 12.29
CA THR A 159 -0.40 -22.73 10.90
C THR A 159 -0.82 -24.16 10.58
N THR A 160 -0.63 -25.10 11.48
CA THR A 160 -1.11 -26.49 11.35
C THR A 160 -2.50 -26.65 11.98
N THR A 161 -2.67 -26.13 13.20
CA THR A 161 -3.90 -26.32 13.99
C THR A 161 -4.86 -25.16 13.92
N GLY A 162 -4.39 -23.95 13.59
CA GLY A 162 -5.15 -22.71 13.64
C GLY A 162 -5.38 -22.18 15.06
N ASN A 163 -4.77 -22.79 16.08
CA ASN A 163 -4.95 -22.38 17.46
C ASN A 163 -4.02 -21.23 17.85
N VAL A 164 -4.49 -20.43 18.81
CA VAL A 164 -3.68 -19.36 19.41
C VAL A 164 -2.49 -19.97 20.16
N VAL A 165 -1.31 -19.40 19.96
CA VAL A 165 -0.08 -19.72 20.69
C VAL A 165 -0.11 -18.96 22.01
N SER A 166 -0.28 -19.67 23.12
CA SER A 166 -0.56 -19.08 24.43
C SER A 166 0.62 -18.36 25.08
N THR A 167 1.84 -18.55 24.57
CA THR A 167 3.04 -17.85 25.04
C THR A 167 3.12 -16.42 24.53
N PHE A 168 2.43 -16.12 23.41
CA PHE A 168 2.36 -14.79 22.83
C PHE A 168 1.24 -13.98 23.49
N ALA A 169 1.57 -12.80 24.00
CA ALA A 169 0.58 -11.87 24.54
C ALA A 169 -0.27 -11.28 23.39
N SER A 170 -1.59 -11.30 23.55
CA SER A 170 -2.55 -11.02 22.44
C SER A 170 -3.58 -9.96 22.84
N ASN A 171 -3.13 -8.70 23.05
CA ASN A 171 -4.01 -7.62 23.47
C ASN A 171 -3.54 -6.24 22.96
N ALA A 172 -4.14 -5.75 21.89
CA ALA A 172 -3.98 -4.38 21.42
C ALA A 172 -5.24 -3.55 21.72
N SER A 173 -5.06 -2.30 22.17
CA SER A 173 -6.18 -1.40 22.56
C SER A 173 -7.02 -0.94 21.37
N GLY A 174 -6.43 -0.86 20.18
CA GLY A 174 -7.07 -0.51 18.89
C GLY A 174 -6.75 -1.53 17.81
N ALA A 175 -7.30 -1.35 16.62
CA ALA A 175 -7.04 -2.24 15.50
C ALA A 175 -5.55 -2.22 15.11
N VAL A 176 -5.02 -3.40 14.80
CA VAL A 176 -3.72 -3.57 14.17
C VAL A 176 -3.94 -3.55 12.66
N GLN A 177 -3.19 -2.72 11.96
CA GLN A 177 -3.32 -2.54 10.51
C GLN A 177 -2.24 -3.30 9.75
N THR A 178 -1.04 -3.40 10.32
CA THR A 178 0.09 -4.00 9.62
C THR A 178 1.02 -4.72 10.59
N ILE A 179 1.62 -5.82 10.13
CA ILE A 179 2.62 -6.63 10.85
C ILE A 179 3.71 -7.03 9.86
N VAL A 180 4.95 -6.65 10.16
CA VAL A 180 6.13 -6.97 9.36
C VAL A 180 7.18 -7.66 10.23
N GLY A 181 7.69 -8.80 9.79
CA GLY A 181 8.79 -9.51 10.44
C GLY A 181 10.15 -8.95 10.01
N VAL A 182 10.98 -8.51 10.94
CA VAL A 182 12.32 -8.00 10.69
C VAL A 182 13.31 -8.68 11.63
N GLY A 183 14.14 -9.58 11.11
CA GLY A 183 15.00 -10.38 11.98
C GLY A 183 14.18 -11.07 13.07
N ASN A 184 14.55 -10.91 14.33
CA ASN A 184 13.83 -11.45 15.48
C ASN A 184 12.81 -10.47 16.10
N HIS A 185 12.27 -9.56 15.30
CA HIS A 185 11.33 -8.53 15.72
C HIS A 185 10.06 -8.61 14.88
N LEU A 186 8.93 -8.27 15.50
CA LEU A 186 7.68 -7.96 14.80
C LEU A 186 7.47 -6.44 14.87
N LEU A 187 7.47 -5.78 13.75
CA LEU A 187 7.03 -4.39 13.66
C LEU A 187 5.52 -4.39 13.46
N VAL A 188 4.81 -3.78 14.39
CA VAL A 188 3.34 -3.78 14.43
C VAL A 188 2.85 -2.35 14.37
N GLY A 189 2.03 -2.03 13.38
CA GLY A 189 1.43 -0.72 13.18
C GLY A 189 -0.08 -0.73 13.24
N GLY A 190 -0.70 0.41 13.59
CA GLY A 190 -2.15 0.53 13.66
C GLY A 190 -2.64 1.78 14.39
N ASN A 191 -3.88 1.75 14.86
CA ASN A 191 -4.50 2.85 15.61
C ASN A 191 -4.63 2.57 17.11
N PHE A 192 -3.80 1.67 17.63
CA PHE A 192 -3.73 1.37 19.07
C PHE A 192 -2.90 2.41 19.83
N THR A 193 -3.26 2.63 21.09
CA THR A 193 -2.50 3.47 22.03
C THR A 193 -1.81 2.66 23.13
N GLY A 194 -1.91 1.35 23.07
CA GLY A 194 -1.24 0.39 23.93
C GLY A 194 -1.39 -1.02 23.40
N ILE A 195 -0.36 -1.83 23.56
CA ILE A 195 -0.29 -3.22 23.11
C ILE A 195 0.43 -4.08 24.15
N ASN A 196 -0.17 -5.21 24.51
CA ASN A 196 0.42 -6.21 25.40
C ASN A 196 0.98 -5.66 26.74
N GLY A 197 0.36 -4.57 27.23
CA GLY A 197 0.76 -3.89 28.46
C GLY A 197 1.75 -2.74 28.27
N ASP A 198 2.33 -2.58 27.10
CA ASP A 198 3.11 -1.38 26.74
C ASP A 198 2.17 -0.26 26.29
N THR A 199 2.38 0.94 26.84
CA THR A 199 1.69 2.19 26.47
C THR A 199 2.68 3.30 26.10
N THR A 200 3.97 2.97 26.04
CA THR A 200 5.05 3.91 25.71
C THR A 200 5.04 4.19 24.21
N ASP A 201 5.01 3.12 23.41
CA ASP A 201 4.99 3.20 21.97
C ASP A 201 3.55 3.09 21.45
N LYS A 202 3.02 4.21 20.96
CA LYS A 202 1.68 4.29 20.38
C LYS A 202 1.78 4.18 18.87
N TYR A 203 0.77 3.57 18.28
CA TYR A 203 0.56 3.44 16.83
C TYR A 203 1.56 2.53 16.11
N MET A 204 2.81 2.42 16.59
CA MET A 204 3.81 1.50 16.06
C MET A 204 4.75 1.04 17.17
N VAL A 205 4.98 -0.27 17.25
CA VAL A 205 5.81 -0.92 18.28
C VAL A 205 6.59 -2.08 17.68
N SER A 206 7.72 -2.43 18.26
CA SER A 206 8.39 -3.70 18.01
C SER A 206 8.08 -4.70 19.13
N LEU A 207 7.72 -5.92 18.75
CA LEU A 207 7.42 -7.01 19.67
C LEU A 207 8.39 -8.18 19.48
N ASN A 208 8.73 -8.83 20.59
CA ASN A 208 9.39 -10.13 20.55
C ASN A 208 8.40 -11.18 20.01
N PRO A 209 8.73 -11.91 18.94
CA PRO A 209 7.80 -12.82 18.27
C PRO A 209 7.36 -14.00 19.15
N THR A 210 8.15 -14.43 20.12
CA THR A 210 7.78 -15.54 21.02
C THR A 210 6.86 -15.12 22.15
N THR A 211 7.03 -13.90 22.68
CA THR A 211 6.32 -13.45 23.88
C THR A 211 5.25 -12.40 23.61
N GLY A 212 5.27 -11.78 22.47
CA GLY A 212 4.38 -10.67 22.12
C GLY A 212 4.61 -9.40 22.92
N LYS A 213 5.67 -9.32 23.72
CA LYS A 213 6.00 -8.14 24.52
C LYS A 213 6.91 -7.20 23.73
N SER A 214 6.81 -5.91 24.02
CA SER A 214 7.74 -4.91 23.48
C SER A 214 9.18 -5.34 23.77
N ASP A 215 10.05 -5.27 22.78
CA ASP A 215 11.45 -5.68 22.86
C ASP A 215 12.41 -4.49 22.77
N GLY A 216 11.88 -3.27 22.62
CA GLY A 216 12.66 -2.03 22.62
C GLY A 216 13.50 -1.80 21.35
N PHE A 217 13.30 -2.58 20.30
CA PHE A 217 13.99 -2.35 19.02
C PHE A 217 13.54 -1.04 18.36
N LEU A 218 12.31 -0.57 18.66
CA LEU A 218 11.71 0.60 18.05
C LEU A 218 11.13 1.54 19.10
N HIS A 219 11.49 2.87 19.05
CA HIS A 219 10.89 3.94 19.84
C HIS A 219 10.77 5.19 18.96
N LEU A 220 9.59 5.47 18.41
CA LEU A 220 9.42 6.50 17.39
C LEU A 220 8.66 7.75 17.83
N ASN A 221 7.91 7.73 18.91
CA ASN A 221 7.07 8.85 19.33
C ASN A 221 6.24 9.43 18.18
N ILE A 222 5.50 8.58 17.46
CA ILE A 222 4.66 8.99 16.34
C ILE A 222 3.56 9.90 16.86
N SER A 223 3.33 11.04 16.20
CA SER A 223 2.37 12.03 16.65
C SER A 223 1.85 12.92 15.52
N GLY A 224 0.81 13.69 15.86
CA GLY A 224 0.09 14.55 14.94
C GLY A 224 -0.78 13.76 13.99
N SER A 225 -1.69 14.44 13.33
CA SER A 225 -2.47 13.90 12.21
C SER A 225 -2.37 14.88 11.06
N TYR A 226 -2.41 14.35 9.86
CA TYR A 226 -2.43 15.18 8.67
C TYR A 226 -3.67 16.07 8.68
N GLN A 227 -3.46 17.36 8.60
CA GLN A 227 -4.51 18.37 8.63
C GLN A 227 -4.61 19.04 7.28
N TYR A 228 -5.64 18.72 6.54
CA TYR A 228 -5.99 19.50 5.36
C TYR A 228 -6.91 20.66 5.77
N PRO A 229 -6.74 21.89 5.22
CA PRO A 229 -7.59 23.02 5.60
C PRO A 229 -9.08 22.71 5.44
N GLY A 230 -9.83 22.74 6.53
CA GLY A 230 -11.28 22.48 6.56
C GLY A 230 -11.70 21.03 6.81
N VAL A 231 -10.78 20.08 6.92
CA VAL A 231 -11.09 18.69 7.32
C VAL A 231 -11.09 18.59 8.84
N VAL A 232 -12.11 17.93 9.37
CA VAL A 232 -12.20 17.59 10.80
C VAL A 232 -11.13 16.56 11.13
N SER A 233 -10.43 16.78 12.23
CA SER A 233 -9.25 16.04 12.68
C SER A 233 -9.34 14.53 12.46
N ASN A 234 -8.44 13.99 11.67
CA ASN A 234 -8.14 12.58 11.63
C ASN A 234 -7.38 12.18 12.89
N SER A 235 -7.39 10.89 13.20
CA SER A 235 -6.62 10.35 14.31
C SER A 235 -5.29 9.80 13.83
N THR A 236 -4.23 10.08 14.56
CA THR A 236 -2.90 9.48 14.32
C THR A 236 -3.02 7.95 14.27
N HIS A 237 -2.49 7.35 13.22
CA HIS A 237 -2.38 5.89 13.07
C HIS A 237 -1.35 5.50 12.01
N ILE A 238 -0.90 4.27 12.06
CA ILE A 238 -0.16 3.62 10.96
C ILE A 238 -1.17 2.83 10.13
N LEU A 239 -1.07 2.96 8.81
CA LEU A 239 -1.91 2.29 7.84
C LEU A 239 -1.23 1.07 7.26
N ASN A 240 0.00 1.21 6.79
CA ASN A 240 0.73 0.17 6.07
C ASN A 240 2.24 0.20 6.36
N GLN A 241 2.93 -0.88 6.03
CA GLN A 241 4.38 -1.03 6.06
C GLN A 241 4.85 -1.89 4.89
N GLN A 242 5.99 -1.53 4.30
CA GLN A 242 6.60 -2.27 3.20
C GLN A 242 8.10 -2.40 3.42
N LEU A 243 8.54 -3.63 3.77
CA LEU A 243 9.96 -3.93 3.93
C LEU A 243 10.64 -3.99 2.56
N SER A 244 11.81 -3.38 2.42
CA SER A 244 12.64 -3.45 1.22
C SER A 244 13.09 -4.90 0.94
N HIS A 245 13.38 -5.23 -0.30
CA HIS A 245 13.84 -6.58 -0.69
C HIS A 245 15.15 -6.96 0.01
N GLY A 246 16.01 -5.98 0.27
CA GLY A 246 17.24 -6.16 1.06
C GLY A 246 17.00 -6.33 2.56
N GLY A 247 15.76 -6.14 3.06
CA GLY A 247 15.40 -6.30 4.47
C GLY A 247 16.04 -5.28 5.43
N THR A 248 16.54 -4.17 4.90
CA THR A 248 17.28 -3.16 5.69
C THR A 248 16.52 -1.86 5.89
N LEU A 249 15.50 -1.62 5.09
CA LEU A 249 14.65 -0.44 5.13
C LEU A 249 13.18 -0.85 5.19
N ASP A 250 12.38 -0.10 5.92
CA ASP A 250 10.93 -0.30 6.00
C ASP A 250 10.23 1.03 5.73
N LEU A 251 9.31 1.04 4.76
CA LEU A 251 8.44 2.18 4.48
C LEU A 251 7.23 2.08 5.40
N VAL A 252 6.87 3.18 6.02
CA VAL A 252 5.74 3.25 6.95
C VAL A 252 4.81 4.38 6.52
N GLU A 253 3.57 4.03 6.24
CA GLU A 253 2.52 4.96 5.79
C GLU A 253 1.43 5.09 6.86
N GLY A 254 0.80 6.25 6.91
CA GLY A 254 -0.29 6.49 7.85
C GLY A 254 -0.70 7.95 7.97
N ASP A 255 -1.50 8.24 8.98
CA ASP A 255 -1.90 9.61 9.30
C ASP A 255 -1.09 10.12 10.50
N PHE A 256 -0.04 10.84 10.21
CA PHE A 256 0.87 11.46 11.19
C PHE A 256 1.61 12.64 10.57
N THR A 257 2.21 13.49 11.42
CA THR A 257 3.05 14.62 10.98
C THR A 257 4.45 14.60 11.60
N SER A 258 4.71 13.66 12.51
CA SER A 258 6.01 13.50 13.14
C SER A 258 6.29 12.03 13.46
N ALA A 259 7.52 11.59 13.21
CA ALA A 259 8.05 10.29 13.60
C ALA A 259 9.52 10.40 14.01
N GLY A 260 9.91 9.77 15.12
CA GLY A 260 11.30 9.80 15.60
C GLY A 260 11.82 11.22 15.94
N GLY A 261 10.93 12.14 16.30
CA GLY A 261 11.27 13.55 16.54
C GLY A 261 11.54 14.37 15.27
N LEU A 262 11.33 13.79 14.09
CA LEU A 262 11.50 14.45 12.79
C LEU A 262 10.14 14.80 12.18
N PRO A 263 10.00 15.94 11.47
CA PRO A 263 8.83 16.18 10.64
C PRO A 263 8.70 15.10 9.56
N ARG A 264 7.57 14.41 9.53
CA ARG A 264 7.27 13.35 8.55
C ARG A 264 5.76 13.38 8.28
N GLN A 265 5.42 13.66 7.04
CA GLN A 265 4.01 13.78 6.62
C GLN A 265 3.58 12.48 5.95
N GLN A 266 2.73 11.72 6.63
CA GLN A 266 2.06 10.52 6.11
C GLN A 266 2.96 9.34 5.74
N ILE A 267 4.26 9.55 5.53
CA ILE A 267 5.22 8.50 5.17
C ILE A 267 6.61 8.79 5.75
N PHE A 268 7.28 7.76 6.19
CA PHE A 268 8.69 7.79 6.52
C PHE A 268 9.36 6.45 6.21
N MET A 269 10.68 6.49 6.13
CA MET A 269 11.50 5.30 5.93
C MET A 269 12.31 5.02 7.19
N LEU A 270 12.22 3.78 7.69
CA LEU A 270 13.04 3.27 8.80
C LEU A 270 14.28 2.56 8.28
N ASN A 271 15.41 2.79 8.91
CA ASN A 271 16.53 1.86 8.89
C ASN A 271 16.29 0.80 9.96
N VAL A 272 16.20 -0.46 9.56
CA VAL A 272 15.94 -1.60 10.43
C VAL A 272 17.12 -2.60 10.47
N SER A 273 18.27 -2.23 9.90
CA SER A 273 19.46 -3.10 9.83
C SER A 273 20.32 -3.09 11.10
N GLY A 274 20.08 -2.14 12.02
CA GLY A 274 20.86 -1.96 13.23
C GLY A 274 20.37 -2.79 14.41
N SER A 275 20.93 -2.52 15.61
CA SER A 275 20.43 -3.06 16.88
C SER A 275 19.17 -2.35 17.39
N SER A 276 18.77 -1.29 16.74
CA SER A 276 17.51 -0.55 16.94
C SER A 276 17.10 0.11 15.63
N ALA A 277 15.80 0.24 15.42
CA ALA A 277 15.25 0.92 14.27
C ALA A 277 15.34 2.45 14.44
N SER A 278 15.53 3.18 13.34
CA SER A 278 15.60 4.63 13.34
C SER A 278 15.04 5.23 12.07
N VAL A 279 14.39 6.40 12.19
CA VAL A 279 13.86 7.13 11.03
C VAL A 279 15.04 7.70 10.23
N THR A 280 15.05 7.43 8.93
CA THR A 280 16.07 7.92 7.99
C THR A 280 15.87 9.39 7.65
N GLY A 281 16.81 9.98 6.92
CA GLY A 281 16.68 11.33 6.36
C GLY A 281 15.72 11.43 5.16
N TRP A 282 15.26 10.31 4.63
CA TRP A 282 14.40 10.28 3.45
C TRP A 282 13.04 10.97 3.70
N THR A 283 12.70 11.91 2.83
CA THR A 283 11.45 12.70 2.90
C THR A 283 11.20 13.42 1.58
N SER A 284 9.98 13.87 1.33
CA SER A 284 9.67 14.77 0.22
C SER A 284 8.87 15.99 0.72
N PRO A 285 9.17 17.18 0.22
CA PRO A 285 8.34 18.36 0.47
C PRO A 285 6.96 18.27 -0.23
N GLU A 286 6.78 17.35 -1.17
CA GLU A 286 5.54 17.17 -1.90
C GLU A 286 4.43 16.52 -1.06
N TRP A 287 4.78 15.92 0.07
CA TRP A 287 3.82 15.31 1.01
C TRP A 287 3.33 16.28 2.09
N ASP A 288 3.92 17.47 2.16
CA ASP A 288 3.53 18.53 3.10
C ASP A 288 2.54 19.51 2.45
N GLY A 289 1.25 19.30 2.73
CA GLY A 289 0.16 20.14 2.22
C GLY A 289 0.19 21.60 2.70
N SER A 290 0.99 21.92 3.70
CA SER A 290 1.22 23.28 4.17
C SER A 290 2.37 23.98 3.43
N ASN A 291 3.16 23.25 2.64
CA ASN A 291 4.28 23.83 1.90
C ASN A 291 3.80 24.66 0.71
N PRO A 292 4.04 26.00 0.70
CA PRO A 292 3.54 26.87 -0.35
C PRO A 292 4.18 26.63 -1.73
N ALA A 293 5.33 25.95 -1.79
CA ALA A 293 5.99 25.58 -3.04
C ALA A 293 5.33 24.35 -3.70
N TYR A 294 4.62 23.55 -2.90
CA TYR A 294 3.93 22.33 -3.34
C TYR A 294 2.50 22.30 -2.80
N PRO A 295 1.67 23.30 -3.14
CA PRO A 295 0.32 23.39 -2.59
C PRO A 295 -0.49 22.18 -3.06
N TYR A 296 -1.09 21.47 -2.11
CA TYR A 296 -2.09 20.47 -2.45
C TYR A 296 -3.28 21.12 -3.12
N GLN A 297 -3.70 20.56 -4.22
CA GLN A 297 -4.86 20.99 -4.96
C GLN A 297 -6.04 20.04 -4.79
N CYS A 298 -5.94 19.07 -3.86
CA CYS A 298 -7.02 18.15 -3.57
C CYS A 298 -8.19 18.85 -2.85
N ALA A 299 -9.39 18.32 -3.04
CA ALA A 299 -10.59 18.86 -2.40
C ALA A 299 -10.57 18.67 -0.88
N ILE A 300 -11.17 19.62 -0.16
CA ILE A 300 -11.30 19.56 1.30
C ILE A 300 -12.05 18.30 1.76
N VAL A 301 -13.04 17.88 0.97
CA VAL A 301 -13.89 16.72 1.31
C VAL A 301 -13.26 15.38 1.00
N GLU A 302 -12.27 15.35 0.10
CA GLU A 302 -11.50 14.18 -0.27
C GLU A 302 -10.02 14.58 -0.36
N PRO A 303 -9.36 14.70 0.79
CA PRO A 303 -8.00 15.18 0.84
C PRO A 303 -7.01 14.14 0.34
N PHE A 304 -5.80 14.61 0.06
CA PHE A 304 -4.67 13.76 -0.28
C PHE A 304 -4.30 12.83 0.86
N TYR A 305 -4.22 11.52 0.57
CA TYR A 305 -3.62 10.52 1.44
C TYR A 305 -2.74 9.56 0.65
N ILE A 306 -1.62 9.18 1.25
CA ILE A 306 -0.81 8.03 0.80
C ILE A 306 -1.52 6.78 1.30
N GLN A 307 -1.82 5.86 0.39
CA GLN A 307 -2.58 4.63 0.69
C GLN A 307 -1.71 3.38 0.67
N ALA A 308 -0.78 3.31 -0.26
CA ALA A 308 0.15 2.20 -0.38
C ALA A 308 1.46 2.63 -1.02
N ALA A 309 2.50 1.88 -0.77
CA ALA A 309 3.76 1.98 -1.47
C ALA A 309 4.31 0.60 -1.85
N ALA A 310 5.24 0.56 -2.80
CA ALA A 310 6.00 -0.62 -3.17
C ALA A 310 7.45 -0.24 -3.45
N TRP A 311 8.37 -1.16 -3.19
CA TRP A 311 9.76 -1.04 -3.58
C TRP A 311 10.00 -1.53 -5.00
N SER A 312 10.90 -0.87 -5.75
CA SER A 312 11.48 -1.51 -6.93
C SER A 312 12.30 -2.74 -6.51
N PRO A 313 12.47 -3.76 -7.38
CA PRO A 313 13.21 -4.98 -7.04
C PRO A 313 14.67 -4.76 -6.59
N ASP A 314 15.27 -3.65 -6.98
CA ASP A 314 16.64 -3.24 -6.62
C ASP A 314 16.69 -2.27 -5.43
N ASP A 315 15.56 -2.00 -4.79
CA ASP A 315 15.38 -1.04 -3.69
C ASP A 315 15.84 0.40 -4.02
N SER A 316 15.98 0.74 -5.29
CA SER A 316 16.41 2.09 -5.71
C SER A 316 15.28 3.11 -5.78
N ARG A 317 14.03 2.64 -5.91
CA ARG A 317 12.80 3.45 -6.04
C ARG A 317 11.71 2.99 -5.09
N VAL A 318 10.84 3.92 -4.80
CA VAL A 318 9.56 3.71 -4.12
C VAL A 318 8.44 4.16 -5.03
N TYR A 319 7.46 3.32 -5.23
CA TYR A 319 6.23 3.62 -5.96
C TYR A 319 5.13 3.89 -4.95
N ILE A 320 4.38 4.98 -5.11
CA ILE A 320 3.38 5.46 -4.15
C ILE A 320 2.03 5.58 -4.82
N ALA A 321 0.99 5.00 -4.20
CA ALA A 321 -0.41 5.12 -4.57
C ALA A 321 -1.10 6.12 -3.65
N THR A 322 -1.92 7.02 -4.20
CA THR A 322 -2.58 8.08 -3.44
C THR A 322 -4.06 8.18 -3.72
N THR A 323 -4.75 8.83 -2.77
CA THR A 323 -6.12 9.32 -2.92
C THR A 323 -6.13 10.84 -2.98
N GLY A 324 -7.29 11.41 -3.23
CA GLY A 324 -7.54 12.85 -3.15
C GLY A 324 -8.22 13.39 -4.39
N TYR A 325 -9.37 14.04 -4.22
CA TYR A 325 -10.18 14.55 -5.32
C TYR A 325 -9.76 15.96 -5.71
N HIS A 326 -9.70 16.27 -7.00
CA HIS A 326 -9.48 17.64 -7.48
C HIS A 326 -10.80 18.38 -7.64
N PRO A 327 -11.08 19.45 -6.86
CA PRO A 327 -12.45 20.00 -6.67
C PRO A 327 -13.12 20.61 -7.90
N ASN A 328 -12.40 20.94 -8.95
CA ASN A 328 -12.93 21.66 -10.11
C ASN A 328 -12.65 20.95 -11.43
N GLY A 329 -12.37 19.65 -11.40
CA GLY A 329 -11.73 19.05 -12.54
C GLY A 329 -10.39 19.76 -12.79
N TYR A 330 -9.65 19.30 -13.73
CA TYR A 330 -8.41 19.97 -14.05
C TYR A 330 -8.71 21.10 -15.05
N PRO A 331 -8.40 22.37 -14.74
CA PRO A 331 -8.65 23.45 -15.67
C PRO A 331 -7.90 23.16 -16.98
N THR A 332 -8.65 23.12 -18.07
CA THR A 332 -8.08 22.99 -19.42
C THR A 332 -7.08 24.15 -19.62
N GLY A 333 -5.81 23.79 -19.85
CA GLY A 333 -4.74 24.76 -20.08
C GLY A 333 -4.00 25.26 -18.84
N ALA A 334 -4.23 24.70 -17.66
CA ALA A 334 -3.43 25.00 -16.48
C ALA A 334 -2.02 24.39 -16.58
N THR A 335 -1.06 25.10 -15.99
CA THR A 335 0.31 24.65 -15.75
C THR A 335 0.32 23.23 -15.16
N PRO A 336 1.41 22.46 -15.40
CA PRO A 336 1.56 21.10 -14.91
C PRO A 336 1.19 21.04 -13.43
N ARG A 337 0.46 20.03 -13.03
CA ARG A 337 0.03 19.80 -11.67
C ARG A 337 1.22 19.59 -10.79
N THR A 338 1.12 20.10 -9.59
CA THR A 338 2.14 19.98 -8.55
C THR A 338 1.72 19.08 -7.41
N GLY A 339 0.46 18.63 -7.38
CA GLY A 339 -0.07 17.76 -6.34
C GLY A 339 -0.16 16.30 -6.76
N LEU A 340 -0.20 15.41 -5.79
CA LEU A 340 -0.30 13.95 -5.99
C LEU A 340 -1.72 13.42 -5.71
N CYS A 341 -2.74 14.21 -6.03
CA CYS A 341 -4.14 13.80 -5.83
C CYS A 341 -4.51 12.68 -6.81
N ASP A 342 -5.03 11.56 -6.32
CA ASP A 342 -5.43 10.41 -7.11
C ASP A 342 -4.39 10.06 -8.18
N ALA A 343 -3.23 9.64 -7.73
CA ALA A 343 -2.07 9.43 -8.59
C ALA A 343 -1.21 8.23 -8.17
N ALA A 344 -0.54 7.66 -9.15
CA ALA A 344 0.64 6.82 -9.01
C ALA A 344 1.89 7.69 -9.21
N ALA A 345 2.90 7.51 -8.38
CA ALA A 345 4.15 8.26 -8.49
C ALA A 345 5.37 7.42 -8.13
N ALA A 346 6.52 7.72 -8.71
CA ALA A 346 7.80 7.14 -8.33
C ALA A 346 8.71 8.16 -7.68
N PHE A 347 9.42 7.73 -6.64
CA PHE A 347 10.41 8.52 -5.91
C PHE A 347 11.74 7.75 -5.78
N PRO A 348 12.90 8.42 -5.87
CA PRO A 348 14.17 7.76 -5.58
C PRO A 348 14.27 7.41 -4.09
N ALA A 349 14.68 6.19 -3.77
CA ALA A 349 14.79 5.70 -2.39
C ALA A 349 16.11 6.05 -1.71
N THR A 350 17.16 6.37 -2.48
CA THR A 350 18.53 6.50 -1.98
C THR A 350 18.92 7.91 -1.53
N GLN A 351 18.07 8.91 -1.71
CA GLN A 351 18.31 10.31 -1.38
C GLN A 351 17.68 10.69 -0.04
N THR A 352 18.13 11.80 0.56
CA THR A 352 17.57 12.28 1.84
C THR A 352 16.36 13.20 1.66
N SER A 353 16.35 14.04 0.59
CA SER A 353 15.21 14.86 0.21
C SER A 353 14.93 14.62 -1.26
N VAL A 354 13.73 14.12 -1.57
CA VAL A 354 13.37 13.63 -2.90
C VAL A 354 12.22 14.40 -3.48
N LEU A 355 12.15 14.44 -4.81
CA LEU A 355 10.98 14.79 -5.60
C LEU A 355 10.60 13.59 -6.44
N HIS A 356 9.34 13.54 -6.90
CA HIS A 356 8.92 12.47 -7.80
C HIS A 356 9.76 12.43 -9.09
N GLU A 357 10.02 11.24 -9.59
CA GLU A 357 10.65 11.04 -10.91
C GLU A 357 9.58 11.13 -12.01
N TRP A 358 8.41 10.58 -11.74
CA TRP A 358 7.23 10.68 -12.59
C TRP A 358 5.94 10.58 -11.78
N VAL A 359 4.83 11.07 -12.34
CA VAL A 359 3.47 10.96 -11.81
C VAL A 359 2.53 10.54 -12.92
N ASN A 360 1.67 9.58 -12.64
CA ASN A 360 0.53 9.20 -13.49
C ASN A 360 -0.76 9.48 -12.74
N TYR A 361 -1.69 10.21 -13.36
CA TYR A 361 -2.95 10.62 -12.75
C TYR A 361 -4.10 9.74 -13.22
N THR A 362 -4.93 9.31 -12.29
CA THR A 362 -6.13 8.49 -12.55
C THR A 362 -7.38 9.32 -12.88
N GLY A 363 -7.27 10.63 -12.86
CA GLY A 363 -8.43 11.53 -12.93
C GLY A 363 -8.85 11.96 -11.53
N CYS A 364 -9.87 11.39 -10.97
CA CYS A 364 -10.29 11.65 -9.59
C CYS A 364 -10.78 10.35 -8.94
N ASP A 365 -10.06 9.29 -9.18
CA ASP A 365 -10.34 7.97 -8.64
C ASP A 365 -9.12 7.45 -7.90
N SER A 366 -9.33 7.00 -6.68
CA SER A 366 -8.27 6.64 -5.74
C SER A 366 -7.60 5.30 -6.06
N LEU A 367 -6.29 5.23 -5.78
CA LEU A 367 -5.49 4.02 -5.77
C LEU A 367 -5.29 3.55 -4.32
N TYR A 368 -5.31 2.24 -4.09
CA TYR A 368 -5.25 1.62 -2.76
C TYR A 368 -4.11 0.65 -2.59
N SER A 369 -3.54 0.14 -3.68
CA SER A 369 -2.47 -0.85 -3.66
C SER A 369 -1.39 -0.53 -4.68
N ALA A 370 -0.19 -1.02 -4.39
CA ALA A 370 0.98 -0.93 -5.27
C ALA A 370 1.82 -2.19 -5.15
N ALA A 371 2.42 -2.62 -6.26
CA ALA A 371 3.44 -3.66 -6.30
C ALA A 371 4.38 -3.39 -7.48
N ALA A 372 5.56 -3.99 -7.50
CA ALA A 372 6.46 -3.84 -8.64
C ALA A 372 7.30 -5.10 -8.87
N ASP A 373 7.59 -5.34 -10.14
CA ASP A 373 8.63 -6.27 -10.58
C ASP A 373 9.65 -5.55 -11.45
N SER A 374 10.55 -6.28 -12.11
CA SER A 374 11.59 -5.68 -12.96
C SER A 374 11.04 -5.07 -14.27
N HIS A 375 9.77 -5.29 -14.58
CA HIS A 375 9.16 -4.92 -15.86
C HIS A 375 8.04 -3.90 -15.72
N ALA A 376 7.38 -3.85 -14.56
CA ALA A 376 6.23 -2.98 -14.33
C ALA A 376 6.12 -2.52 -12.88
N ALA A 377 5.61 -1.31 -12.69
CA ALA A 377 5.00 -0.84 -11.46
C ALA A 377 3.48 -0.99 -11.60
N TYR A 378 2.88 -1.80 -10.73
CA TYR A 378 1.45 -2.10 -10.73
C TYR A 378 0.75 -1.27 -9.68
N PHE A 379 -0.41 -0.73 -10.03
CA PHE A 379 -1.28 0.01 -9.12
C PHE A 379 -2.72 -0.46 -9.30
N GLY A 380 -3.47 -0.39 -8.22
CA GLY A 380 -4.86 -0.76 -8.26
C GLY A 380 -5.68 -0.04 -7.20
N GLY A 381 -6.95 0.11 -7.51
CA GLY A 381 -7.91 0.82 -6.68
C GLY A 381 -9.27 0.79 -7.34
N HIS A 382 -10.04 1.87 -7.20
CA HIS A 382 -11.29 2.00 -7.92
C HIS A 382 -11.23 2.97 -9.11
N GLU A 383 -10.04 3.19 -9.64
CA GLU A 383 -9.81 4.05 -10.78
C GLU A 383 -10.56 3.56 -12.02
N ARG A 384 -10.93 4.51 -12.87
CA ARG A 384 -11.52 4.28 -14.19
C ARG A 384 -10.51 4.49 -15.30
N TRP A 385 -9.54 5.37 -15.05
CA TRP A 385 -8.63 5.88 -16.06
C TRP A 385 -7.20 5.92 -15.55
N SER A 386 -6.29 5.97 -16.49
CA SER A 386 -4.87 6.22 -16.31
C SER A 386 -4.42 7.34 -17.25
N MET A 387 -3.31 8.00 -16.96
CA MET A 387 -2.79 9.15 -17.71
C MET A 387 -3.84 10.27 -17.87
N ASN A 388 -4.84 10.31 -16.99
CA ASN A 388 -5.99 11.21 -17.11
C ASN A 388 -5.75 12.54 -16.37
N SER A 389 -4.72 13.23 -16.77
CA SER A 389 -4.30 14.47 -16.11
C SER A 389 -5.21 15.68 -16.40
N ASN A 390 -6.11 15.60 -17.35
CA ASN A 390 -6.86 16.76 -17.85
C ASN A 390 -8.35 16.75 -17.54
N ASN A 391 -8.85 15.74 -16.84
CA ASN A 391 -10.24 15.66 -16.44
C ASN A 391 -10.41 14.83 -15.16
N CYS A 392 -11.53 15.03 -14.46
CA CYS A 392 -11.86 14.37 -13.22
C CYS A 392 -12.88 13.24 -13.42
N ASP A 393 -14.10 13.57 -13.77
CA ASP A 393 -15.21 12.63 -13.89
C ASP A 393 -15.49 12.19 -15.34
N ALA A 394 -14.54 12.39 -16.23
CA ALA A 394 -14.58 11.92 -17.61
C ALA A 394 -13.17 11.67 -18.13
N LEU A 395 -13.07 10.86 -19.15
CA LEU A 395 -11.81 10.65 -19.85
C LEU A 395 -11.41 11.94 -20.58
N GLY A 396 -10.27 12.50 -20.18
CA GLY A 396 -9.67 13.69 -20.78
C GLY A 396 -8.72 13.36 -21.94
N PRO A 397 -8.27 14.39 -22.67
CA PRO A 397 -7.28 14.20 -23.72
C PRO A 397 -5.99 13.56 -23.21
N GLY A 398 -5.52 12.50 -23.85
CA GLY A 398 -4.31 11.76 -23.51
C GLY A 398 -4.53 10.67 -22.45
N GLY A 399 -5.73 10.59 -21.85
CA GLY A 399 -6.08 9.53 -20.90
C GLY A 399 -6.52 8.23 -21.57
N TYR A 400 -6.47 7.15 -20.82
CA TYR A 400 -6.89 5.81 -21.23
C TYR A 400 -7.89 5.21 -20.26
N ASN A 401 -8.81 4.39 -20.75
CA ASN A 401 -9.61 3.51 -19.89
C ASN A 401 -8.69 2.46 -19.27
N ALA A 402 -8.60 2.44 -17.95
CA ALA A 402 -7.81 1.49 -17.18
C ALA A 402 -8.51 1.15 -15.86
N PRO A 403 -9.78 0.66 -15.90
CA PRO A 403 -10.53 0.45 -14.66
C PRO A 403 -9.91 -0.62 -13.78
N GLY A 404 -9.78 -0.31 -12.49
CA GLY A 404 -9.49 -1.21 -11.38
C GLY A 404 -8.04 -1.66 -11.24
N MET A 405 -7.23 -1.48 -12.26
CA MET A 405 -5.79 -1.79 -12.24
C MET A 405 -5.06 -1.20 -13.43
N GLU A 406 -3.85 -0.73 -13.18
CA GLU A 406 -2.90 -0.30 -14.20
C GLU A 406 -1.52 -0.92 -14.00
N GLY A 407 -0.78 -1.09 -15.09
CA GLY A 407 0.65 -1.40 -15.09
C GLY A 407 1.39 -0.33 -15.84
N LEU A 408 2.39 0.23 -15.21
CA LEU A 408 3.14 1.38 -15.70
C LEU A 408 4.60 1.01 -15.96
N ASP A 409 5.21 1.63 -16.96
CA ASP A 409 6.65 1.55 -17.17
C ASP A 409 7.37 2.14 -15.92
N PRO A 410 8.22 1.37 -15.25
CA PRO A 410 8.92 1.82 -14.05
C PRO A 410 9.82 3.03 -14.26
N ALA A 411 10.26 3.28 -15.50
CA ALA A 411 11.20 4.35 -15.80
C ALA A 411 10.52 5.72 -16.02
N ASN A 412 9.28 5.75 -16.50
CA ASN A 412 8.64 6.99 -16.94
C ASN A 412 7.17 7.14 -16.50
N GLY A 413 6.55 6.08 -15.92
CA GLY A 413 5.15 6.08 -15.49
C GLY A 413 4.13 6.02 -16.61
N HIS A 414 4.53 5.67 -17.84
CA HIS A 414 3.60 5.49 -18.95
C HIS A 414 2.77 4.20 -18.78
N LEU A 415 1.50 4.30 -19.14
CA LEU A 415 0.58 3.15 -19.07
C LEU A 415 0.95 2.10 -20.12
N TYR A 416 1.04 0.84 -19.72
CA TYR A 416 1.02 -0.27 -20.66
C TYR A 416 -0.38 -0.45 -21.23
N VAL A 417 -0.48 -0.46 -22.55
CA VAL A 417 -1.74 -0.48 -23.29
C VAL A 417 -1.93 -1.76 -24.10
N THR A 418 -3.19 -2.03 -24.44
CA THR A 418 -3.56 -3.11 -25.37
C THR A 418 -2.89 -2.94 -26.73
N PRO A 419 -2.70 -4.02 -27.51
CA PRO A 419 -2.04 -3.95 -28.82
C PRO A 419 -2.67 -2.96 -29.81
N ASP A 420 -3.97 -2.69 -29.68
CA ASP A 420 -4.70 -1.71 -30.47
C ASP A 420 -4.66 -0.29 -29.90
N ASN A 421 -3.94 -0.08 -28.79
CA ASN A 421 -3.80 1.19 -28.09
C ASN A 421 -5.12 1.81 -27.63
N SER A 422 -6.13 0.98 -27.32
CA SER A 422 -7.47 1.46 -26.97
C SER A 422 -7.73 1.57 -25.48
N ALA A 423 -6.99 0.81 -24.64
CA ALA A 423 -7.19 0.75 -23.19
C ALA A 423 -5.91 0.28 -22.47
N GLY A 424 -5.91 0.37 -21.13
CA GLY A 424 -4.88 -0.22 -20.29
C GLY A 424 -4.81 -1.73 -20.46
N TYR A 425 -3.59 -2.27 -20.50
CA TYR A 425 -3.34 -3.70 -20.70
C TYR A 425 -3.93 -4.58 -19.59
N TYR A 426 -3.95 -4.07 -18.35
CA TYR A 426 -4.42 -4.78 -17.17
C TYR A 426 -5.81 -4.36 -16.70
N SER A 427 -6.58 -3.65 -17.52
CA SER A 427 -7.92 -3.18 -17.14
C SER A 427 -8.78 -4.28 -16.55
N ARG A 428 -9.43 -3.99 -15.42
CA ARG A 428 -10.22 -4.91 -14.61
C ARG A 428 -11.57 -4.29 -14.26
N ALA A 429 -12.45 -5.08 -13.64
CA ALA A 429 -13.66 -4.53 -13.06
C ALA A 429 -13.33 -3.73 -11.80
N ARG A 430 -14.02 -2.63 -11.63
CA ARG A 430 -13.68 -1.61 -10.63
C ARG A 430 -13.97 -2.05 -9.18
N GLY A 431 -15.14 -2.56 -8.85
CA GLY A 431 -15.55 -2.89 -7.49
C GLY A 431 -15.31 -1.76 -6.48
N LEU A 432 -14.91 -2.11 -5.25
CA LEU A 432 -14.26 -1.19 -4.31
C LEU A 432 -12.81 -0.93 -4.71
N GLY A 433 -12.17 -1.91 -5.31
CA GLY A 433 -10.82 -1.81 -5.82
C GLY A 433 -9.90 -2.98 -5.43
N ALA A 434 -8.67 -2.93 -5.91
CA ALA A 434 -7.61 -3.81 -5.45
C ALA A 434 -7.04 -3.26 -4.13
N ASP A 435 -7.22 -4.02 -3.05
CA ASP A 435 -6.77 -3.61 -1.72
C ASP A 435 -5.30 -3.93 -1.47
N ASP A 436 -4.82 -5.04 -2.06
CA ASP A 436 -3.43 -5.47 -1.93
C ASP A 436 -2.96 -6.17 -3.21
N MET A 437 -1.66 -6.10 -3.44
CA MET A 437 -0.96 -6.73 -4.55
C MET A 437 0.34 -7.35 -4.09
N LEU A 438 0.63 -8.58 -4.52
CA LEU A 438 1.84 -9.31 -4.18
C LEU A 438 2.50 -9.90 -5.42
N VAL A 439 3.72 -9.48 -5.71
CA VAL A 439 4.58 -10.13 -6.71
C VAL A 439 5.23 -11.37 -6.12
N THR A 440 5.13 -12.49 -6.84
CA THR A 440 5.80 -13.76 -6.51
C THR A 440 6.47 -14.34 -7.76
N SER A 441 7.19 -15.44 -7.62
CA SER A 441 7.75 -16.15 -8.79
C SER A 441 6.68 -16.70 -9.75
N ALA A 442 5.42 -16.81 -9.30
CA ALA A 442 4.32 -17.26 -10.14
C ALA A 442 3.69 -16.12 -10.97
N GLY A 443 3.87 -14.87 -10.55
CA GLY A 443 3.25 -13.68 -11.12
C GLY A 443 2.74 -12.72 -10.06
N LEU A 444 1.80 -11.88 -10.45
CA LEU A 444 1.15 -10.88 -9.60
C LEU A 444 -0.16 -11.42 -9.03
N TRP A 445 -0.23 -11.54 -7.71
CA TRP A 445 -1.47 -11.79 -6.98
C TRP A 445 -2.16 -10.46 -6.66
N ILE A 446 -3.49 -10.47 -6.73
CA ILE A 446 -4.35 -9.31 -6.47
C ILE A 446 -5.39 -9.72 -5.44
N ALA A 447 -5.54 -8.91 -4.40
CA ALA A 447 -6.60 -9.00 -3.40
C ALA A 447 -7.65 -7.92 -3.66
N SER A 448 -8.94 -8.28 -3.61
CA SER A 448 -10.04 -7.37 -3.94
C SER A 448 -11.34 -7.76 -3.23
N ASP A 449 -12.44 -7.21 -3.67
CA ASP A 449 -13.78 -7.39 -3.11
C ASP A 449 -14.74 -8.21 -4.01
N ASN A 450 -16.00 -8.37 -3.55
CA ASN A 450 -17.07 -9.03 -4.30
C ASN A 450 -18.15 -8.09 -4.86
N LEU A 451 -17.93 -6.76 -4.84
CA LEU A 451 -18.95 -5.80 -5.26
C LEU A 451 -19.13 -5.70 -6.77
N GLY A 452 -20.39 -5.40 -7.16
CA GLY A 452 -20.72 -5.01 -8.53
C GLY A 452 -20.54 -6.10 -9.59
N GLY A 453 -20.48 -7.37 -9.21
CA GLY A 453 -20.05 -8.42 -10.13
C GLY A 453 -18.60 -8.20 -10.54
N SER A 454 -17.84 -7.60 -9.65
CA SER A 454 -16.47 -7.20 -9.83
C SER A 454 -15.65 -8.37 -10.36
N ASN A 455 -15.07 -8.16 -11.50
CA ASN A 455 -14.30 -9.15 -12.19
C ASN A 455 -12.85 -8.69 -12.21
N MET A 456 -12.29 -8.53 -11.00
CA MET A 456 -10.89 -8.12 -10.86
C MET A 456 -9.94 -9.06 -11.58
N CYS A 457 -10.37 -10.29 -11.84
CA CYS A 457 -9.60 -11.27 -12.58
C CYS A 457 -9.77 -11.24 -14.10
N GLY A 458 -10.38 -10.20 -14.63
CA GLY A 458 -10.34 -9.88 -16.07
C GLY A 458 -11.41 -10.55 -16.93
N GLY A 459 -11.92 -9.73 -17.79
CA GLY A 459 -12.72 -9.81 -19.03
C GLY A 459 -13.70 -10.95 -19.25
N VAL A 460 -13.36 -12.18 -19.08
CA VAL A 460 -14.19 -13.33 -19.47
C VAL A 460 -14.56 -14.22 -18.28
N LEU A 461 -13.79 -14.20 -17.21
CA LEU A 461 -14.07 -14.98 -16.00
C LEU A 461 -14.60 -14.04 -14.92
N LYS A 462 -15.84 -14.24 -14.52
CA LYS A 462 -16.36 -13.63 -13.29
C LYS A 462 -15.63 -14.27 -12.13
N HIS A 463 -14.72 -13.56 -11.50
CA HIS A 463 -13.90 -14.07 -10.42
C HIS A 463 -13.55 -12.91 -9.49
N SER A 464 -13.85 -13.02 -8.22
CA SER A 464 -13.75 -11.94 -7.25
C SER A 464 -12.81 -12.29 -6.09
N GLY A 465 -12.22 -11.30 -5.48
CA GLY A 465 -11.44 -11.41 -4.26
C GLY A 465 -9.98 -11.79 -4.48
N ILE A 466 -9.67 -12.92 -5.08
CA ILE A 466 -8.28 -13.40 -5.25
C ILE A 466 -8.00 -13.71 -6.71
N CYS A 467 -6.94 -13.10 -7.24
CA CYS A 467 -6.54 -13.23 -8.64
C CYS A 467 -5.04 -13.47 -8.75
N LEU A 468 -4.62 -14.29 -9.71
CA LEU A 468 -3.23 -14.40 -10.12
C LEU A 468 -3.10 -14.05 -11.60
N LEU A 469 -2.28 -13.07 -11.91
CA LEU A 469 -1.79 -12.79 -13.26
C LEU A 469 -0.42 -13.46 -13.40
N PRO A 470 -0.34 -14.62 -14.08
CA PRO A 470 0.92 -15.35 -14.16
C PRO A 470 1.91 -14.67 -15.10
N TYR A 471 3.21 -14.87 -14.89
CA TYR A 471 4.19 -14.51 -15.91
C TYR A 471 3.90 -15.28 -17.21
N ALA A 472 4.01 -14.60 -18.34
CA ALA A 472 3.93 -15.24 -19.63
C ALA A 472 5.12 -16.18 -19.76
N GLY A 473 4.86 -17.49 -19.89
CA GLY A 473 5.86 -18.52 -20.10
C GLY A 473 6.53 -18.43 -21.48
#